data_5a3b46da19f4bcf3824ff930cb893cd5
#
_entry.id   5a3b46da19f4bcf3824ff930cb893cd5
#
_cell.length_a   1.000
_cell.length_b   1.000
_cell.length_c   1.000
_cell.angle_alpha   90.00
_cell.angle_beta   90.00
_cell.angle_gamma   90.00
#
_symmetry.space_group_name_H-M   'P 1'
#
loop_
_entity.id
_entity.type
_entity.pdbx_description
1 polymer ?
#
loop_
_entity_poly.entity_id
_entity_poly.type
_entity_poly.pdbx_seq_one_letter_code
_entity_poly.pdbx_strand_id
1 'polypeptide(L)'
;RSGYTFPGWYTSSTGGSQVTSSTPYTTAGATTYYARWTGDAYTITWDMGDGKTETTSQVYGTNLTLPTAPTKVGHTFMGWYTAKTGGTQVTGNTIYQTQGPTTYYARWTARSYTITWNLGDGRTETSSQTYGEPLKLPADPVRDEYNFVGWYTAETGGTEVTADTVYTADGPSTYYARWTKVQAFSVTVPAVLPLAMGEDGRVHTSEASIINHSTGAVRVSSITAATQNGWKLVSWDTDMAQEKVDTHLIGFTLNGAETKGGAGSESLPLTGDWTIPQDGNLPLRYDAVISALSQPVTDQTVLSVVFVLEWA
;
A
#
# COMPACT_ATOMS: atom_id res chain seq x y z
N ARG A 1 -68.65 9.33 3.69
CA ARG A 1 -67.52 9.84 2.89
C ARG A 1 -66.28 9.09 3.32
N SER A 2 -65.68 8.36 2.38
CA SER A 2 -64.50 7.53 2.70
C SER A 2 -63.34 8.38 3.23
N GLY A 3 -62.67 7.92 4.30
CA GLY A 3 -61.58 8.62 5.01
C GLY A 3 -62.04 9.77 5.89
N TYR A 4 -63.29 9.92 6.12
CA TYR A 4 -63.86 10.95 6.98
C TYR A 4 -64.92 10.41 7.91
N THR A 5 -64.88 10.80 9.15
CA THR A 5 -65.94 10.62 10.12
C THR A 5 -66.97 11.74 9.99
N PHE A 6 -68.26 11.43 10.17
CA PHE A 6 -69.36 12.38 10.17
C PHE A 6 -69.72 12.78 11.59
N PRO A 7 -69.29 13.95 12.11
CA PRO A 7 -69.64 14.38 13.46
C PRO A 7 -71.05 14.88 13.57
N GLY A 8 -71.75 15.24 12.47
CA GLY A 8 -73.13 15.68 12.53
C GLY A 8 -73.52 16.74 11.56
N TRP A 9 -74.76 17.20 11.66
CA TRP A 9 -75.30 18.35 10.94
C TRP A 9 -75.14 19.63 11.75
N TYR A 10 -74.92 20.75 11.04
CA TYR A 10 -74.67 22.04 11.65
C TYR A 10 -75.51 23.15 10.99
N THR A 11 -75.74 24.22 11.71
CA THR A 11 -76.50 25.40 11.21
C THR A 11 -75.75 26.24 10.17
N SER A 12 -74.45 26.00 10.00
CA SER A 12 -73.59 26.69 9.00
C SER A 12 -72.54 25.71 8.47
N SER A 13 -72.03 25.98 7.28
CA SER A 13 -70.92 25.20 6.66
C SER A 13 -69.61 25.36 7.44
N THR A 14 -69.39 26.55 8.05
CA THR A 14 -68.27 26.86 8.95
C THR A 14 -68.79 27.56 10.19
N GLY A 15 -68.23 27.25 11.36
CA GLY A 15 -68.85 27.71 12.63
C GLY A 15 -70.28 27.19 12.85
N GLY A 16 -71.16 27.94 13.50
CA GLY A 16 -72.53 27.53 13.85
C GLY A 16 -72.60 26.40 14.86
N SER A 17 -73.82 26.02 15.22
CA SER A 17 -74.12 25.01 16.26
C SER A 17 -74.45 23.66 15.63
N GLN A 18 -74.08 22.54 16.28
CA GLN A 18 -74.48 21.22 15.93
C GLN A 18 -76.01 21.07 16.06
N VAL A 19 -76.61 20.42 15.09
CA VAL A 19 -78.03 20.08 15.10
C VAL A 19 -78.18 18.62 15.48
N THR A 20 -78.95 18.34 16.53
CA THR A 20 -79.24 17.01 17.04
C THR A 20 -80.73 16.73 17.03
N SER A 21 -81.17 15.52 17.32
CA SER A 21 -82.57 15.15 17.44
C SER A 21 -83.34 15.97 18.54
N SER A 22 -82.58 16.57 19.48
CA SER A 22 -83.16 17.42 20.53
C SER A 22 -83.12 18.91 20.21
N THR A 23 -82.60 19.33 19.02
CA THR A 23 -82.56 20.75 18.62
C THR A 23 -83.99 21.17 18.15
N PRO A 24 -84.62 22.14 18.87
CA PRO A 24 -85.92 22.60 18.45
C PRO A 24 -85.88 23.37 17.12
N TYR A 25 -86.77 23.10 16.20
CA TYR A 25 -86.93 23.87 14.99
C TYR A 25 -87.80 25.13 15.25
N THR A 26 -87.15 26.26 15.27
CA THR A 26 -87.80 27.53 15.60
C THR A 26 -87.82 28.52 14.45
N THR A 27 -87.40 28.10 13.25
CA THR A 27 -87.29 28.95 12.07
C THR A 27 -88.57 28.96 11.30
N ALA A 28 -89.15 30.11 11.00
CA ALA A 28 -90.30 30.26 10.11
C ALA A 28 -89.84 30.25 8.64
N GLY A 29 -89.86 29.07 7.99
CA GLY A 29 -89.41 28.92 6.60
C GLY A 29 -88.41 27.83 6.34
N ALA A 30 -87.97 27.73 5.11
CA ALA A 30 -86.97 26.69 4.76
C ALA A 30 -85.62 26.99 5.39
N THR A 31 -84.96 25.94 5.89
CA THR A 31 -83.63 26.00 6.51
C THR A 31 -82.72 24.98 5.90
N THR A 32 -81.45 25.36 5.69
CA THR A 32 -80.40 24.47 5.21
C THR A 32 -79.50 24.08 6.40
N TYR A 33 -79.32 22.78 6.58
CA TYR A 33 -78.30 22.25 7.50
C TYR A 33 -77.14 21.65 6.69
N TYR A 34 -75.93 21.78 7.27
CA TYR A 34 -74.69 21.42 6.60
C TYR A 34 -74.04 20.22 7.26
N ALA A 35 -73.84 19.15 6.46
CA ALA A 35 -73.05 18.03 6.90
C ALA A 35 -71.58 18.44 7.04
N ARG A 36 -70.95 18.22 8.19
CA ARG A 36 -69.54 18.38 8.37
C ARG A 36 -68.83 17.05 8.41
N TRP A 37 -67.57 17.07 8.02
CA TRP A 37 -66.74 15.89 7.91
C TRP A 37 -65.38 16.20 8.49
N THR A 38 -64.85 15.31 9.35
CA THR A 38 -63.50 15.37 9.93
C THR A 38 -62.68 14.25 9.30
N GLY A 39 -61.52 14.55 8.76
CA GLY A 39 -60.63 13.53 8.23
C GLY A 39 -60.19 12.54 9.33
N ASP A 40 -60.22 11.28 9.02
CA ASP A 40 -59.76 10.25 9.95
C ASP A 40 -58.26 10.30 10.09
N ALA A 41 -57.72 10.01 11.29
CA ALA A 41 -56.28 9.97 11.57
C ALA A 41 -55.75 8.55 11.40
N TYR A 42 -54.65 8.44 10.67
CA TYR A 42 -53.94 7.19 10.42
C TYR A 42 -52.47 7.27 10.84
N THR A 43 -51.91 6.13 11.23
CA THR A 43 -50.49 6.02 11.56
C THR A 43 -49.65 5.97 10.28
N ILE A 44 -48.66 6.85 10.21
CA ILE A 44 -47.60 6.80 9.18
C ILE A 44 -46.36 6.21 9.83
N THR A 45 -45.76 5.23 9.17
CA THR A 45 -44.44 4.67 9.51
C THR A 45 -43.40 5.24 8.52
N TRP A 46 -42.33 5.78 9.04
CA TRP A 46 -41.18 6.29 8.28
C TRP A 46 -40.02 5.32 8.43
N ASP A 47 -39.77 4.50 7.38
CA ASP A 47 -38.65 3.53 7.33
C ASP A 47 -37.37 4.27 6.90
N MET A 48 -36.38 4.35 7.77
CA MET A 48 -35.13 5.09 7.53
C MET A 48 -34.13 4.30 6.65
N GLY A 49 -34.43 3.04 6.32
CA GLY A 49 -33.57 2.22 5.46
C GLY A 49 -32.30 1.66 6.14
N ASP A 50 -32.21 1.78 7.46
CA ASP A 50 -31.13 1.23 8.31
C ASP A 50 -31.68 0.30 9.41
N GLY A 51 -32.91 -0.13 9.28
CA GLY A 51 -33.63 -0.93 10.27
C GLY A 51 -34.36 -0.10 11.34
N LYS A 52 -34.23 1.22 11.32
CA LYS A 52 -34.95 2.13 12.22
C LYS A 52 -36.22 2.67 11.56
N THR A 53 -37.22 2.91 12.39
CA THR A 53 -38.49 3.49 11.98
C THR A 53 -38.92 4.56 12.98
N GLU A 54 -39.67 5.55 12.49
CA GLU A 54 -40.39 6.53 13.29
C GLU A 54 -41.87 6.47 12.91
N THR A 55 -42.78 6.82 13.81
CA THR A 55 -44.21 6.86 13.55
C THR A 55 -44.79 8.22 13.87
N THR A 56 -45.69 8.70 13.00
CA THR A 56 -46.46 9.92 13.19
C THR A 56 -47.93 9.65 12.92
N SER A 57 -48.80 10.55 13.39
CA SER A 57 -50.24 10.53 13.07
C SER A 57 -50.51 11.56 11.95
N GLN A 58 -51.29 11.15 10.94
CA GLN A 58 -51.63 11.97 9.78
C GLN A 58 -53.13 11.93 9.54
N VAL A 59 -53.70 13.12 9.34
CA VAL A 59 -55.14 13.26 9.05
C VAL A 59 -55.41 13.12 7.53
N TYR A 60 -56.36 12.29 7.16
CA TYR A 60 -56.76 12.13 5.79
C TYR A 60 -57.22 13.43 5.14
N GLY A 61 -56.76 13.67 3.92
CA GLY A 61 -57.08 14.88 3.15
C GLY A 61 -56.24 16.12 3.53
N THR A 62 -55.28 16.00 4.44
CA THR A 62 -54.35 17.10 4.77
C THR A 62 -52.96 16.84 4.19
N ASN A 63 -52.16 17.89 4.11
CA ASN A 63 -50.74 17.78 3.70
C ASN A 63 -49.97 16.94 4.68
N LEU A 64 -49.01 16.12 4.16
CA LEU A 64 -48.11 15.29 4.98
C LEU A 64 -47.22 16.16 5.89
N THR A 65 -47.18 15.80 7.14
CA THR A 65 -46.17 16.30 8.11
C THR A 65 -44.99 15.36 8.08
N LEU A 66 -43.87 15.79 7.47
CA LEU A 66 -42.67 14.99 7.36
C LEU A 66 -41.85 15.03 8.65
N PRO A 67 -41.21 13.94 9.06
CA PRO A 67 -40.24 13.96 10.15
C PRO A 67 -38.97 14.71 9.74
N THR A 68 -38.12 15.02 10.71
CA THR A 68 -36.78 15.56 10.45
C THR A 68 -36.00 14.62 9.52
N ALA A 69 -35.29 15.19 8.56
CA ALA A 69 -34.46 14.40 7.65
C ALA A 69 -33.46 13.53 8.43
N PRO A 70 -33.48 12.21 8.28
CA PRO A 70 -32.55 11.34 8.97
C PRO A 70 -31.13 11.47 8.43
N THR A 71 -30.13 10.97 9.16
CA THR A 71 -28.72 10.92 8.76
C THR A 71 -28.28 9.49 8.61
N LYS A 72 -27.42 9.22 7.61
CA LYS A 72 -26.79 7.93 7.38
C LYS A 72 -25.34 8.15 6.95
N VAL A 73 -24.38 7.51 7.66
CA VAL A 73 -22.95 7.63 7.38
C VAL A 73 -22.66 7.34 5.91
N GLY A 74 -21.84 8.17 5.29
CA GLY A 74 -21.45 8.02 3.89
C GLY A 74 -22.55 8.25 2.86
N HIS A 75 -23.75 8.70 3.25
CA HIS A 75 -24.89 8.87 2.34
C HIS A 75 -25.53 10.24 2.45
N THR A 76 -26.14 10.68 1.35
CA THR A 76 -27.02 11.85 1.28
C THR A 76 -28.46 11.40 1.26
N PHE A 77 -29.29 12.00 2.11
CA PHE A 77 -30.73 11.77 2.11
C PHE A 77 -31.38 12.39 0.88
N MET A 78 -32.14 11.57 0.12
CA MET A 78 -32.80 11.97 -1.12
C MET A 78 -34.25 12.38 -0.92
N GLY A 79 -34.84 12.02 0.23
CA GLY A 79 -36.23 12.26 0.53
C GLY A 79 -36.99 10.99 0.90
N TRP A 80 -38.29 11.19 1.18
CA TRP A 80 -39.22 10.13 1.50
C TRP A 80 -39.98 9.67 0.26
N TYR A 81 -40.21 8.38 0.10
CA TYR A 81 -40.83 7.79 -1.08
C TYR A 81 -41.90 6.76 -0.70
N THR A 82 -42.86 6.53 -1.62
CA THR A 82 -43.96 5.55 -1.44
C THR A 82 -43.50 4.09 -1.49
N ALA A 83 -42.27 3.82 -1.93
CA ALA A 83 -41.70 2.48 -1.99
C ALA A 83 -40.16 2.51 -1.82
N LYS A 84 -39.56 1.39 -1.39
CA LYS A 84 -38.09 1.24 -1.23
C LYS A 84 -37.35 1.47 -2.54
N THR A 85 -37.92 0.93 -3.65
CA THR A 85 -37.43 1.11 -5.02
C THR A 85 -38.60 1.53 -5.91
N GLY A 86 -38.35 2.39 -6.91
CA GLY A 86 -39.46 2.97 -7.70
C GLY A 86 -40.35 3.85 -6.82
N GLY A 87 -41.67 3.94 -7.12
CA GLY A 87 -42.61 4.78 -6.39
C GLY A 87 -42.37 6.29 -6.58
N THR A 88 -43.10 7.10 -5.84
CA THR A 88 -43.13 8.57 -5.97
C THR A 88 -42.56 9.20 -4.71
N GLN A 89 -41.79 10.30 -4.86
CA GLN A 89 -41.35 11.11 -3.74
C GLN A 89 -42.54 11.82 -3.08
N VAL A 90 -42.58 11.79 -1.75
CA VAL A 90 -43.55 12.54 -0.96
C VAL A 90 -42.88 13.74 -0.31
N THR A 91 -43.62 14.84 -0.22
CA THR A 91 -43.16 16.11 0.33
C THR A 91 -44.21 16.69 1.27
N GLY A 92 -43.90 17.79 1.96
CA GLY A 92 -44.84 18.52 2.78
C GLY A 92 -46.07 19.06 1.99
N ASN A 93 -46.04 19.04 0.66
CA ASN A 93 -47.19 19.43 -0.20
C ASN A 93 -48.01 18.22 -0.66
N THR A 94 -47.59 17.01 -0.35
CA THR A 94 -48.33 15.77 -0.68
C THR A 94 -49.54 15.65 0.21
N ILE A 95 -50.75 15.61 -0.38
CA ILE A 95 -51.98 15.38 0.38
C ILE A 95 -52.11 13.87 0.70
N TYR A 96 -52.33 13.55 1.96
CA TYR A 96 -52.52 12.16 2.39
C TYR A 96 -53.90 11.66 2.04
N GLN A 97 -54.01 10.69 1.13
CA GLN A 97 -55.28 10.14 0.61
C GLN A 97 -55.36 8.62 0.74
N THR A 98 -54.53 8.00 1.58
CA THR A 98 -54.61 6.55 1.85
C THR A 98 -55.47 6.30 3.07
N GLN A 99 -56.46 5.41 2.92
CA GLN A 99 -57.34 4.99 4.00
C GLN A 99 -56.67 3.82 4.75
N GLY A 100 -55.92 4.11 5.82
CA GLY A 100 -55.26 3.13 6.65
C GLY A 100 -53.79 3.50 6.92
N PRO A 101 -53.11 2.69 7.75
CA PRO A 101 -51.67 2.88 8.02
C PRO A 101 -50.83 2.81 6.74
N THR A 102 -49.80 3.64 6.65
CA THR A 102 -48.95 3.72 5.45
C THR A 102 -47.49 3.78 5.87
N THR A 103 -46.60 3.17 5.08
CA THR A 103 -45.16 3.28 5.27
C THR A 103 -44.55 4.09 4.12
N TYR A 104 -43.74 5.08 4.47
CA TYR A 104 -42.85 5.78 3.56
C TYR A 104 -41.41 5.42 3.85
N TYR A 105 -40.56 5.45 2.81
CA TYR A 105 -39.22 4.93 2.83
C TYR A 105 -38.21 6.03 2.53
N ALA A 106 -37.21 6.18 3.40
CA ALA A 106 -36.06 7.02 3.15
C ALA A 106 -35.25 6.45 1.98
N ARG A 107 -34.84 7.30 1.05
CA ARG A 107 -33.87 6.95 0.02
C ARG A 107 -32.57 7.71 0.20
N TRP A 108 -31.51 7.05 -0.21
CA TRP A 108 -30.16 7.47 0.02
C TRP A 108 -29.33 7.35 -1.25
N THR A 109 -28.41 8.28 -1.43
CA THR A 109 -27.34 8.20 -2.42
C THR A 109 -26.01 8.15 -1.68
N ALA A 110 -25.16 7.17 -2.00
CA ALA A 110 -23.81 7.12 -1.46
C ALA A 110 -23.01 8.36 -1.89
N ARG A 111 -22.26 8.94 -0.97
CA ARG A 111 -21.39 10.08 -1.22
C ARG A 111 -20.12 9.64 -1.92
N SER A 112 -19.57 10.52 -2.73
CA SER A 112 -18.23 10.35 -3.29
C SER A 112 -17.25 11.29 -2.62
N TYR A 113 -16.04 10.80 -2.35
CA TYR A 113 -14.97 11.52 -1.68
C TYR A 113 -13.70 11.50 -2.53
N THR A 114 -12.86 12.52 -2.36
CA THR A 114 -11.55 12.54 -2.99
C THR A 114 -10.59 11.64 -2.22
N ILE A 115 -9.91 10.76 -2.94
CA ILE A 115 -8.79 9.98 -2.45
C ILE A 115 -7.51 10.63 -2.96
N THR A 116 -6.55 10.81 -2.05
CA THR A 116 -5.18 11.23 -2.39
C THR A 116 -4.26 10.02 -2.30
N TRP A 117 -3.51 9.76 -3.38
CA TRP A 117 -2.50 8.72 -3.48
C TRP A 117 -1.12 9.39 -3.36
N ASN A 118 -0.45 9.22 -2.23
CA ASN A 118 0.89 9.75 -2.00
C ASN A 118 1.92 8.73 -2.52
N LEU A 119 2.71 9.14 -3.52
CA LEU A 119 3.66 8.26 -4.19
C LEU A 119 4.99 8.07 -3.41
N GLY A 120 5.16 8.77 -2.28
CA GLY A 120 6.37 8.62 -1.43
C GLY A 120 7.63 9.30 -1.96
N ASP A 121 7.52 10.12 -3.00
CA ASP A 121 8.59 10.92 -3.61
C ASP A 121 8.23 12.41 -3.72
N GLY A 122 7.21 12.84 -3.00
CA GLY A 122 6.66 14.20 -3.02
C GLY A 122 5.55 14.40 -4.05
N ARG A 123 5.32 13.46 -4.96
CA ARG A 123 4.20 13.49 -5.92
C ARG A 123 2.94 12.91 -5.29
N THR A 124 1.79 13.38 -5.73
CA THR A 124 0.48 12.86 -5.36
C THR A 124 -0.42 12.77 -6.58
N GLU A 125 -1.34 11.81 -6.56
CA GLU A 125 -2.44 11.67 -7.50
C GLU A 125 -3.77 11.74 -6.76
N THR A 126 -4.86 12.05 -7.44
CA THR A 126 -6.19 12.09 -6.84
C THR A 126 -7.20 11.31 -7.68
N SER A 127 -8.13 10.65 -7.01
CA SER A 127 -9.26 9.99 -7.64
C SER A 127 -10.54 10.22 -6.85
N SER A 128 -11.70 9.92 -7.44
CA SER A 128 -12.99 9.96 -6.76
C SER A 128 -13.41 8.54 -6.39
N GLN A 129 -13.84 8.34 -5.13
CA GLN A 129 -14.26 7.06 -4.59
C GLN A 129 -15.64 7.18 -3.95
N THR A 130 -16.54 6.26 -4.28
CA THR A 130 -17.88 6.19 -3.70
C THR A 130 -17.85 5.39 -2.39
N TYR A 131 -18.52 5.89 -1.37
CA TYR A 131 -18.68 5.20 -0.09
C TYR A 131 -19.37 3.84 -0.26
N GLY A 132 -18.85 2.82 0.39
CA GLY A 132 -19.37 1.45 0.33
C GLY A 132 -18.96 0.64 -0.89
N GLU A 133 -18.24 1.23 -1.85
CA GLU A 133 -17.70 0.54 -3.01
C GLU A 133 -16.24 0.11 -2.81
N PRO A 134 -15.78 -0.97 -3.47
CA PRO A 134 -14.38 -1.34 -3.49
C PRO A 134 -13.48 -0.21 -4.01
N LEU A 135 -12.27 -0.08 -3.47
CA LEU A 135 -11.30 0.94 -3.88
C LEU A 135 -10.89 0.77 -5.34
N LYS A 136 -10.88 1.90 -6.06
CA LYS A 136 -10.31 1.99 -7.41
C LYS A 136 -8.86 2.45 -7.29
N LEU A 137 -7.94 1.48 -7.25
CA LEU A 137 -6.52 1.77 -7.17
C LEU A 137 -6.02 2.42 -8.47
N PRO A 138 -5.07 3.36 -8.40
CA PRO A 138 -4.36 3.84 -9.59
C PRO A 138 -3.45 2.73 -10.14
N ALA A 139 -2.89 2.94 -11.33
CA ALA A 139 -1.82 2.09 -11.84
C ALA A 139 -0.62 2.10 -10.89
N ASP A 140 0.13 0.99 -10.85
CA ASP A 140 1.32 0.91 -10.01
C ASP A 140 2.31 2.01 -10.42
N PRO A 141 2.72 2.87 -9.48
CA PRO A 141 3.64 3.95 -9.78
C PRO A 141 5.05 3.40 -10.01
N VAL A 142 5.86 4.18 -10.73
CA VAL A 142 7.27 3.87 -11.00
C VAL A 142 8.17 4.86 -10.28
N ARG A 143 9.21 4.34 -9.63
CA ARG A 143 10.27 5.10 -8.97
C ARG A 143 11.61 4.44 -9.22
N ASP A 144 12.59 5.23 -9.74
CA ASP A 144 13.93 4.75 -10.03
C ASP A 144 14.57 4.13 -8.78
N GLU A 145 15.26 3.01 -8.95
CA GLU A 145 15.92 2.22 -7.91
C GLU A 145 15.00 1.63 -6.83
N TYR A 146 13.67 1.64 -7.02
CA TYR A 146 12.74 1.06 -6.07
C TYR A 146 11.71 0.16 -6.75
N ASN A 147 11.32 -0.91 -6.07
CA ASN A 147 10.18 -1.76 -6.41
C ASN A 147 8.96 -1.28 -5.62
N PHE A 148 7.84 -1.09 -6.30
CA PHE A 148 6.56 -0.82 -5.65
C PHE A 148 6.09 -2.05 -4.87
N VAL A 149 5.68 -1.87 -3.62
CA VAL A 149 5.22 -2.94 -2.73
C VAL A 149 3.70 -2.98 -2.66
N GLY A 150 3.05 -1.81 -2.62
CA GLY A 150 1.60 -1.71 -2.50
C GLY A 150 1.17 -0.36 -1.92
N TRP A 151 -0.13 -0.20 -1.81
CA TRP A 151 -0.76 0.97 -1.19
C TRP A 151 -1.15 0.69 0.25
N TYR A 152 -0.94 1.66 1.15
CA TYR A 152 -1.15 1.49 2.60
C TYR A 152 -1.92 2.66 3.20
N THR A 153 -2.60 2.42 4.34
CA THR A 153 -3.37 3.45 5.07
C THR A 153 -2.50 4.48 5.79
N ALA A 154 -1.19 4.24 5.91
CA ALA A 154 -0.23 5.16 6.52
C ALA A 154 1.15 5.02 5.86
N GLU A 155 1.96 6.07 5.94
CA GLU A 155 3.31 6.11 5.38
C GLU A 155 4.22 5.04 6.02
N THR A 156 4.11 4.86 7.34
CA THR A 156 4.77 3.79 8.10
C THR A 156 3.76 3.05 8.96
N GLY A 157 3.88 1.73 9.11
CA GLY A 157 2.82 0.93 9.75
C GLY A 157 1.53 0.93 8.90
N GLY A 158 0.35 0.91 9.53
CA GLY A 158 -0.93 0.85 8.84
C GLY A 158 -1.19 -0.48 8.13
N THR A 159 -2.27 -0.55 7.37
CA THR A 159 -2.73 -1.76 6.68
C THR A 159 -2.64 -1.56 5.18
N GLU A 160 -2.25 -2.60 4.46
CA GLU A 160 -2.30 -2.63 3.00
C GLU A 160 -3.76 -2.50 2.51
N VAL A 161 -3.96 -1.73 1.44
CA VAL A 161 -5.23 -1.60 0.76
C VAL A 161 -5.14 -2.20 -0.64
N THR A 162 -6.18 -2.92 -1.02
CA THR A 162 -6.27 -3.63 -2.29
C THR A 162 -7.56 -3.22 -3.02
N ALA A 163 -7.73 -3.70 -4.24
CA ALA A 163 -8.97 -3.50 -5.00
C ALA A 163 -10.21 -4.11 -4.32
N ASP A 164 -10.03 -5.05 -3.37
CA ASP A 164 -11.12 -5.63 -2.58
C ASP A 164 -11.44 -4.83 -1.32
N THR A 165 -10.60 -3.85 -0.97
CA THR A 165 -10.84 -3.00 0.21
C THR A 165 -12.04 -2.10 -0.03
N VAL A 166 -13.09 -2.25 0.77
CA VAL A 166 -14.28 -1.41 0.70
C VAL A 166 -14.02 -0.06 1.37
N TYR A 167 -14.34 1.04 0.67
CA TYR A 167 -14.18 2.39 1.19
C TYR A 167 -15.31 2.75 2.17
N THR A 168 -14.98 2.88 3.45
CA THR A 168 -15.95 3.14 4.54
C THR A 168 -15.67 4.43 5.31
N ALA A 169 -14.70 5.25 4.89
CA ALA A 169 -14.46 6.55 5.51
C ALA A 169 -15.52 7.58 5.08
N ASP A 170 -16.09 8.30 6.04
CA ASP A 170 -17.05 9.38 5.77
C ASP A 170 -16.33 10.72 5.56
N GLY A 171 -15.41 10.76 4.57
CA GLY A 171 -14.60 11.93 4.24
C GLY A 171 -13.45 11.57 3.29
N PRO A 172 -12.66 12.55 2.84
CA PRO A 172 -11.45 12.32 2.05
C PRO A 172 -10.44 11.45 2.79
N SER A 173 -9.67 10.64 2.06
CA SER A 173 -8.62 9.78 2.63
C SER A 173 -7.34 9.88 1.82
N THR A 174 -6.20 9.62 2.48
CA THR A 174 -4.89 9.53 1.83
C THR A 174 -4.36 8.13 1.99
N TYR A 175 -3.88 7.54 0.90
CA TYR A 175 -3.14 6.28 0.88
C TYR A 175 -1.72 6.52 0.40
N TYR A 176 -0.78 5.69 0.84
CA TYR A 176 0.65 5.87 0.70
C TYR A 176 1.26 4.70 -0.06
N ALA A 177 2.00 5.00 -1.12
CA ALA A 177 2.83 4.02 -1.82
C ALA A 177 3.99 3.60 -0.91
N ARG A 178 4.25 2.29 -0.85
CA ARG A 178 5.45 1.76 -0.20
C ARG A 178 6.39 1.17 -1.21
N TRP A 179 7.68 1.26 -0.89
CA TRP A 179 8.75 0.96 -1.79
C TRP A 179 9.82 0.12 -1.10
N THR A 180 10.39 -0.80 -1.85
CA THR A 180 11.61 -1.53 -1.46
C THR A 180 12.73 -1.10 -2.38
N LYS A 181 13.88 -0.68 -1.83
CA LYS A 181 15.04 -0.30 -2.65
C LYS A 181 15.54 -1.53 -3.41
N VAL A 182 15.80 -1.37 -4.69
CA VAL A 182 16.43 -2.41 -5.52
C VAL A 182 17.87 -2.60 -5.05
N GLN A 183 18.24 -3.84 -4.70
CA GLN A 183 19.62 -4.18 -4.36
C GLN A 183 20.36 -4.56 -5.64
N ALA A 184 21.35 -3.76 -6.02
CA ALA A 184 22.25 -4.05 -7.13
C ALA A 184 23.60 -4.51 -6.59
N PHE A 185 24.06 -5.71 -7.00
CA PHE A 185 25.41 -6.24 -6.69
C PHE A 185 26.35 -5.87 -7.85
N SER A 186 27.33 -5.04 -7.58
CA SER A 186 28.32 -4.58 -8.58
C SER A 186 29.67 -4.39 -7.91
N VAL A 187 30.65 -5.22 -8.25
CA VAL A 187 32.00 -5.19 -7.66
C VAL A 187 33.03 -5.26 -8.76
N THR A 188 34.04 -4.39 -8.68
CA THR A 188 35.21 -4.46 -9.55
C THR A 188 36.33 -5.19 -8.82
N VAL A 189 36.84 -6.26 -9.44
CA VAL A 189 38.00 -7.02 -8.94
C VAL A 189 39.15 -6.81 -9.92
N PRO A 190 40.39 -6.62 -9.47
CA PRO A 190 41.54 -6.49 -10.37
C PRO A 190 41.69 -7.72 -11.25
N ALA A 191 41.83 -7.52 -12.53
CA ALA A 191 42.04 -8.62 -13.49
C ALA A 191 43.43 -9.26 -13.36
N VAL A 192 44.41 -8.48 -12.90
CA VAL A 192 45.80 -8.89 -12.75
C VAL A 192 46.37 -8.34 -11.46
N LEU A 193 47.15 -9.15 -10.75
CA LEU A 193 48.01 -8.77 -9.63
C LEU A 193 49.46 -8.91 -10.08
N PRO A 194 50.11 -7.85 -10.62
CA PRO A 194 51.43 -7.95 -11.19
C PRO A 194 52.48 -8.27 -10.13
N LEU A 195 53.38 -9.22 -10.47
CA LEU A 195 54.56 -9.59 -9.69
C LEU A 195 55.77 -9.26 -10.56
N ALA A 196 56.68 -8.44 -10.06
CA ALA A 196 57.94 -8.17 -10.74
C ALA A 196 59.10 -8.53 -9.81
N MET A 197 60.07 -9.31 -10.27
CA MET A 197 61.32 -9.53 -9.49
C MET A 197 62.29 -8.43 -9.80
N GLY A 198 62.73 -7.70 -8.75
CA GLY A 198 63.75 -6.70 -8.85
C GLY A 198 65.14 -7.27 -9.00
N GLU A 199 66.12 -6.45 -9.39
CA GLU A 199 67.53 -6.78 -9.43
C GLU A 199 68.09 -7.15 -8.01
N ASP A 200 67.41 -6.75 -6.96
CA ASP A 200 67.70 -7.07 -5.57
C ASP A 200 67.20 -8.50 -5.15
N GLY A 201 66.61 -9.25 -6.09
CA GLY A 201 66.07 -10.59 -5.87
C GLY A 201 64.75 -10.61 -5.09
N ARG A 202 64.12 -9.45 -4.89
CA ARG A 202 62.79 -9.36 -4.23
C ARG A 202 61.67 -9.18 -5.24
N VAL A 203 60.51 -9.66 -4.84
CA VAL A 203 59.29 -9.44 -5.59
C VAL A 203 58.72 -8.05 -5.26
N HIS A 204 58.41 -7.29 -6.27
CA HIS A 204 57.75 -6.00 -6.15
C HIS A 204 56.29 -6.11 -6.63
N THR A 205 55.37 -5.59 -5.85
CA THR A 205 53.96 -5.65 -6.10
C THR A 205 53.40 -4.25 -6.40
N SER A 206 52.25 -4.19 -7.09
CA SER A 206 51.56 -2.95 -7.37
C SER A 206 50.36 -2.77 -6.44
N GLU A 207 49.89 -1.53 -6.31
CA GLU A 207 48.63 -1.27 -5.61
C GLU A 207 47.46 -1.90 -6.40
N ALA A 208 46.61 -2.60 -5.68
CA ALA A 208 45.38 -3.19 -6.21
C ALA A 208 44.28 -3.11 -5.17
N SER A 209 43.03 -3.09 -5.58
CA SER A 209 41.90 -3.09 -4.67
C SER A 209 40.65 -3.71 -5.31
N ILE A 210 39.80 -4.28 -4.47
CA ILE A 210 38.43 -4.63 -4.82
C ILE A 210 37.57 -3.42 -4.51
N ILE A 211 36.72 -2.98 -5.46
CA ILE A 211 35.87 -1.77 -5.32
C ILE A 211 34.41 -2.24 -5.34
N ASN A 212 33.67 -1.84 -4.32
CA ASN A 212 32.26 -2.11 -4.18
C ASN A 212 31.42 -0.93 -4.75
N HIS A 213 30.70 -1.16 -5.82
CA HIS A 213 29.71 -0.25 -6.40
C HIS A 213 28.26 -0.69 -6.10
N SER A 214 28.09 -1.69 -5.23
CA SER A 214 26.79 -2.24 -4.87
C SER A 214 26.01 -1.26 -3.98
N THR A 215 24.70 -1.43 -3.91
CA THR A 215 23.81 -0.61 -3.06
C THR A 215 23.91 -0.92 -1.56
N GLY A 216 24.78 -1.82 -1.15
CA GLY A 216 25.05 -2.20 0.24
C GLY A 216 26.45 -2.73 0.42
N ALA A 217 26.81 -3.09 1.65
CA ALA A 217 28.12 -3.68 1.96
C ALA A 217 28.22 -5.09 1.36
N VAL A 218 29.39 -5.42 0.83
CA VAL A 218 29.74 -6.77 0.35
C VAL A 218 30.93 -7.30 1.13
N ARG A 219 31.11 -8.62 1.12
CA ARG A 219 32.31 -9.24 1.73
C ARG A 219 32.90 -10.28 0.81
N VAL A 220 34.20 -10.49 0.95
CA VAL A 220 34.86 -11.66 0.38
C VAL A 220 34.60 -12.84 1.31
N SER A 221 33.93 -13.88 0.81
CA SER A 221 33.59 -15.08 1.60
C SER A 221 34.60 -16.21 1.44
N SER A 222 35.34 -16.24 0.33
CA SER A 222 36.46 -17.16 0.15
C SER A 222 37.47 -16.67 -0.88
N ILE A 223 38.72 -17.12 -0.77
CA ILE A 223 39.82 -16.90 -1.70
C ILE A 223 40.45 -18.23 -2.04
N THR A 224 40.66 -18.46 -3.33
CA THR A 224 41.40 -19.66 -3.78
C THR A 224 42.54 -19.20 -4.65
N ALA A 225 43.76 -19.69 -4.32
CA ALA A 225 44.97 -19.51 -5.13
C ALA A 225 45.24 -20.80 -5.89
N ALA A 226 45.50 -20.70 -7.19
CA ALA A 226 45.81 -21.87 -8.03
C ALA A 226 46.95 -21.55 -9.00
N THR A 227 47.94 -22.41 -9.07
CA THR A 227 49.10 -22.25 -9.95
C THR A 227 48.75 -22.53 -11.40
N GLN A 228 49.47 -21.89 -12.29
CA GLN A 228 49.30 -21.97 -13.75
C GLN A 228 50.67 -22.26 -14.41
N ASN A 229 50.64 -22.69 -15.68
CA ASN A 229 51.83 -22.82 -16.54
C ASN A 229 52.99 -23.60 -15.93
N GLY A 230 52.72 -24.72 -15.21
CA GLY A 230 53.74 -25.59 -14.66
C GLY A 230 54.35 -25.17 -13.30
N TRP A 231 53.90 -24.01 -12.79
CA TRP A 231 54.28 -23.60 -11.44
C TRP A 231 53.64 -24.47 -10.36
N LYS A 232 54.28 -24.55 -9.19
CA LYS A 232 53.82 -25.36 -8.04
C LYS A 232 53.67 -24.48 -6.82
N LEU A 233 52.55 -24.62 -6.13
CA LEU A 233 52.27 -23.88 -4.90
C LEU A 233 53.08 -24.49 -3.74
N VAL A 234 53.74 -23.65 -2.98
CA VAL A 234 54.47 -23.99 -1.75
C VAL A 234 54.06 -23.12 -0.61
N SER A 235 54.48 -23.43 0.61
CA SER A 235 54.29 -22.56 1.77
C SER A 235 54.95 -21.22 1.55
N TRP A 236 54.31 -20.16 2.07
CA TRP A 236 54.84 -18.79 2.08
C TRP A 236 56.23 -18.73 2.77
N ASP A 237 56.45 -19.55 3.78
CA ASP A 237 57.72 -19.59 4.58
C ASP A 237 58.80 -20.50 3.95
N THR A 238 58.57 -20.98 2.73
CA THR A 238 59.57 -21.80 2.05
C THR A 238 60.86 -21.03 1.82
N ASP A 239 62.00 -21.56 2.31
CA ASP A 239 63.30 -21.00 2.04
C ASP A 239 63.74 -21.27 0.58
N MET A 240 63.42 -20.34 -0.30
CA MET A 240 63.69 -20.46 -1.73
C MET A 240 65.18 -20.55 -2.06
N ALA A 241 66.10 -20.14 -1.13
CA ALA A 241 67.54 -20.28 -1.33
C ALA A 241 68.01 -21.72 -1.28
N GLN A 242 67.23 -22.62 -0.71
CA GLN A 242 67.54 -24.07 -0.64
C GLN A 242 66.92 -24.84 -1.85
N GLU A 243 66.10 -24.20 -2.62
CA GLU A 243 65.45 -24.82 -3.75
C GLU A 243 66.34 -24.79 -5.01
N LYS A 244 66.19 -25.81 -5.86
CA LYS A 244 66.91 -25.89 -7.13
C LYS A 244 66.39 -24.83 -8.10
N VAL A 245 67.32 -24.27 -8.90
CA VAL A 245 66.99 -23.35 -9.97
C VAL A 245 66.00 -24.00 -10.95
N ASP A 246 65.05 -23.25 -11.52
CA ASP A 246 64.05 -23.68 -12.49
C ASP A 246 63.02 -24.72 -11.94
N THR A 247 62.82 -24.79 -10.65
CA THR A 247 61.75 -25.66 -10.06
C THR A 247 60.35 -25.09 -10.19
N HIS A 248 60.23 -23.81 -10.59
CA HIS A 248 58.94 -23.10 -10.75
C HIS A 248 58.03 -23.19 -9.49
N LEU A 249 58.61 -22.88 -8.33
CA LEU A 249 57.88 -22.84 -7.06
C LEU A 249 57.45 -21.43 -6.74
N ILE A 250 56.23 -21.29 -6.19
CA ILE A 250 55.68 -19.99 -5.73
C ILE A 250 54.98 -20.19 -4.39
N GLY A 251 55.38 -19.39 -3.39
CA GLY A 251 54.63 -19.10 -2.18
C GLY A 251 53.98 -17.73 -2.31
N PHE A 252 52.77 -17.56 -1.84
CA PHE A 252 51.98 -16.38 -2.03
C PHE A 252 51.30 -15.96 -0.75
N THR A 253 51.20 -14.65 -0.51
CA THR A 253 50.42 -14.07 0.58
C THR A 253 49.50 -12.94 0.05
N LEU A 254 48.30 -12.81 0.64
CA LEU A 254 47.32 -11.80 0.30
C LEU A 254 46.61 -11.32 1.58
N ASN A 255 46.80 -10.05 1.94
CA ASN A 255 46.26 -9.43 3.17
C ASN A 255 46.53 -10.32 4.42
N GLY A 256 47.68 -10.94 4.49
CA GLY A 256 48.08 -11.85 5.59
C GLY A 256 47.52 -13.25 5.49
N ALA A 257 46.75 -13.59 4.44
CA ALA A 257 46.38 -14.96 4.13
C ALA A 257 47.51 -15.65 3.31
N GLU A 258 48.12 -16.68 3.84
CA GLU A 258 49.32 -17.28 3.30
C GLU A 258 49.06 -18.66 2.73
N THR A 259 49.78 -19.01 1.63
CA THR A 259 49.80 -20.36 1.11
C THR A 259 50.59 -21.28 2.04
N LYS A 260 50.14 -22.54 2.19
CA LYS A 260 50.80 -23.59 2.99
C LYS A 260 51.35 -24.71 2.14
N GLY A 261 51.14 -24.62 0.85
CA GLY A 261 51.59 -25.65 -0.10
C GLY A 261 50.61 -26.77 -0.26
N GLY A 262 50.20 -27.03 -1.50
CA GLY A 262 49.26 -28.06 -1.87
C GLY A 262 49.32 -28.41 -3.34
N ALA A 263 48.60 -29.43 -3.79
CA ALA A 263 48.65 -29.92 -5.16
C ALA A 263 47.91 -29.01 -6.15
N GLY A 264 48.51 -27.86 -6.52
CA GLY A 264 48.08 -27.02 -7.60
C GLY A 264 47.03 -25.93 -7.25
N SER A 265 46.25 -26.10 -6.20
CA SER A 265 45.31 -25.06 -5.71
C SER A 265 45.09 -25.16 -4.21
N GLU A 266 44.83 -24.05 -3.56
CA GLU A 266 44.61 -23.93 -2.13
C GLU A 266 43.62 -22.81 -1.78
N SER A 267 42.72 -23.08 -0.82
CA SER A 267 41.91 -22.04 -0.19
C SER A 267 42.72 -21.29 0.85
N LEU A 268 42.86 -19.97 0.68
CA LEU A 268 43.55 -19.13 1.62
C LEU A 268 42.65 -18.80 2.82
N PRO A 269 43.17 -18.91 4.07
CA PRO A 269 42.39 -18.57 5.25
C PRO A 269 42.10 -17.07 5.27
N LEU A 270 40.84 -16.66 5.38
CA LEU A 270 40.48 -15.26 5.56
C LEU A 270 40.86 -14.82 6.99
N THR A 271 41.76 -13.87 7.12
CA THR A 271 42.20 -13.28 8.39
C THR A 271 41.76 -11.80 8.39
N GLY A 272 41.17 -11.33 9.50
CA GLY A 272 40.68 -9.97 9.62
C GLY A 272 39.31 -9.72 8.96
N ASP A 273 38.97 -8.47 8.72
CA ASP A 273 37.71 -8.02 8.13
C ASP A 273 37.87 -7.85 6.61
N TRP A 274 37.06 -8.62 5.86
CA TRP A 274 37.00 -8.58 4.40
C TRP A 274 35.69 -7.95 3.89
N THR A 275 35.05 -7.15 4.75
CA THR A 275 33.86 -6.39 4.42
C THR A 275 34.23 -5.10 3.70
N ILE A 276 33.52 -4.81 2.62
CA ILE A 276 33.71 -3.62 1.79
C ILE A 276 32.40 -2.81 1.88
N PRO A 277 32.41 -1.66 2.53
CA PRO A 277 31.22 -0.80 2.61
C PRO A 277 30.71 -0.42 1.23
N GLN A 278 29.45 0.00 1.16
CA GLN A 278 28.91 0.60 -0.06
C GLN A 278 29.84 1.74 -0.53
N ASP A 279 30.15 1.79 -1.83
CA ASP A 279 31.04 2.76 -2.47
C ASP A 279 32.47 2.78 -1.88
N GLY A 280 32.81 1.75 -1.14
CA GLY A 280 34.13 1.56 -0.52
C GLY A 280 35.07 0.70 -1.36
N ASN A 281 36.31 0.54 -0.85
CA ASN A 281 37.32 -0.34 -1.44
C ASN A 281 38.03 -1.17 -0.37
N LEU A 282 38.53 -2.31 -0.78
CA LEU A 282 39.40 -3.20 -0.01
C LEU A 282 40.78 -3.23 -0.69
N PRO A 283 41.82 -2.62 -0.12
CA PRO A 283 43.17 -2.71 -0.63
C PRO A 283 43.67 -4.15 -0.58
N LEU A 284 44.27 -4.63 -1.64
CA LEU A 284 44.91 -5.94 -1.74
C LEU A 284 46.42 -5.76 -1.57
N ARG A 285 46.92 -6.20 -0.41
CA ARG A 285 48.36 -6.25 -0.10
C ARG A 285 48.81 -7.69 -0.36
N TYR A 286 49.55 -7.89 -1.41
CA TYR A 286 50.02 -9.23 -1.81
C TYR A 286 51.52 -9.23 -2.01
N ASP A 287 52.10 -10.39 -1.86
CA ASP A 287 53.51 -10.62 -2.09
C ASP A 287 53.76 -12.10 -2.48
N ALA A 288 54.92 -12.39 -3.05
CA ALA A 288 55.27 -13.73 -3.44
C ALA A 288 56.73 -14.06 -3.17
N VAL A 289 57.00 -15.30 -2.87
CA VAL A 289 58.38 -15.88 -2.85
C VAL A 289 58.46 -16.90 -4.00
N ILE A 290 59.49 -16.80 -4.80
CA ILE A 290 59.66 -17.70 -5.98
C ILE A 290 61.05 -18.34 -5.99
N SER A 291 61.12 -19.57 -6.55
CA SER A 291 62.43 -20.21 -6.75
C SER A 291 63.25 -19.51 -7.80
N ALA A 292 64.59 -19.59 -7.71
CA ALA A 292 65.48 -19.02 -8.70
C ALA A 292 65.22 -19.57 -10.12
N LEU A 293 65.30 -18.65 -11.08
CA LEU A 293 65.14 -18.95 -12.50
C LEU A 293 66.42 -18.67 -13.26
N SER A 294 66.79 -19.59 -14.17
CA SER A 294 67.98 -19.40 -15.04
C SER A 294 67.70 -18.43 -16.22
N GLN A 295 66.43 -18.27 -16.56
CA GLN A 295 65.97 -17.35 -17.61
C GLN A 295 64.85 -16.47 -17.12
N PRO A 296 64.76 -15.21 -17.53
CA PRO A 296 63.65 -14.35 -17.16
C PRO A 296 62.33 -14.89 -17.70
N VAL A 297 61.27 -14.84 -16.89
CA VAL A 297 59.87 -15.13 -17.30
C VAL A 297 59.14 -13.78 -17.36
N THR A 298 58.58 -13.45 -18.54
CA THR A 298 57.88 -12.22 -18.76
C THR A 298 56.46 -12.52 -19.24
N ASP A 299 55.49 -11.69 -18.85
CA ASP A 299 54.07 -11.74 -19.26
C ASP A 299 53.43 -13.15 -19.14
N GLN A 300 53.80 -13.90 -18.10
CA GLN A 300 53.24 -15.20 -17.81
C GLN A 300 52.36 -15.19 -16.57
N THR A 301 51.18 -15.77 -16.66
CA THR A 301 50.33 -16.03 -15.50
C THR A 301 50.93 -17.24 -14.73
N VAL A 302 51.44 -16.97 -13.55
CA VAL A 302 52.04 -18.03 -12.66
C VAL A 302 51.04 -18.53 -11.61
N LEU A 303 50.10 -17.65 -11.22
CA LEU A 303 49.07 -17.91 -10.21
C LEU A 303 47.78 -17.26 -10.61
N SER A 304 46.63 -17.90 -10.39
CA SER A 304 45.32 -17.32 -10.40
C SER A 304 44.77 -17.20 -8.99
N VAL A 305 44.14 -16.07 -8.68
CA VAL A 305 43.44 -15.83 -7.41
C VAL A 305 41.97 -15.62 -7.69
N VAL A 306 41.12 -16.46 -7.12
CA VAL A 306 39.67 -16.39 -7.27
C VAL A 306 39.07 -15.88 -5.97
N PHE A 307 38.28 -14.80 -6.07
CA PHE A 307 37.48 -14.26 -4.96
C PHE A 307 36.03 -14.68 -5.11
N VAL A 308 35.41 -15.16 -4.05
CA VAL A 308 33.98 -15.28 -3.94
C VAL A 308 33.45 -14.13 -3.10
N LEU A 309 32.52 -13.37 -3.66
CA LEU A 309 31.94 -12.19 -3.04
C LEU A 309 30.44 -12.41 -2.82
N GLU A 310 29.95 -11.92 -1.69
CA GLU A 310 28.53 -11.98 -1.33
C GLU A 310 28.11 -10.70 -0.58
N TRP A 311 26.83 -10.53 -0.34
CA TRP A 311 26.33 -9.48 0.56
C TRP A 311 26.87 -9.70 1.98
N ALA A 312 27.28 -8.61 2.66
CA ALA A 312 27.81 -8.65 4.03
C ALA A 312 26.69 -8.73 5.08
#